data_34ff39bab94426783d1d9208ab65de94
#
_entry.id   34ff39bab94426783d1d9208ab65de94
#
_cell.length_a   1.000
_cell.length_b   1.000
_cell.length_c   1.000
_cell.angle_alpha   90.00
_cell.angle_beta   90.00
_cell.angle_gamma   90.00
#
_symmetry.space_group_name_H-M   'P 1'
#
loop_
_entity.id
_entity.type
_entity.pdbx_description
1 polymer ?
#
loop_
_entity_poly.entity_id
_entity_poly.type
_entity_poly.pdbx_seq_one_letter_code
_entity_poly.pdbx_strand_id
1 'polypeptide(L)'
;MNTVLDIVLHAPDAEGLQRARMNAVNALRAAPQTQVRIIANAAAVEAALNTPHPQADALTYLCPNSLNALGRTATAPLQVLGEPAVLALARLQKHGWAYIRS
;
A
#
# COMPACT_ATOMS: atom_id res chain seq x y z
N MET A 1 -24.21 -14.23 2.93
CA MET A 1 -23.25 -13.50 3.77
C MET A 1 -22.01 -13.15 2.97
N ASN A 2 -21.61 -11.91 3.04
CA ASN A 2 -20.43 -11.48 2.29
C ASN A 2 -19.15 -11.88 3.06
N THR A 3 -18.30 -12.70 2.41
CA THR A 3 -17.02 -13.12 2.97
C THR A 3 -15.84 -12.44 2.30
N VAL A 4 -16.10 -11.47 1.41
CA VAL A 4 -15.03 -10.72 0.76
C VAL A 4 -14.38 -9.78 1.77
N LEU A 5 -13.05 -9.80 1.80
CA LEU A 5 -12.25 -8.96 2.68
C LEU A 5 -11.72 -7.75 1.93
N ASP A 6 -11.71 -6.62 2.62
CA ASP A 6 -11.05 -5.40 2.17
C ASP A 6 -9.88 -5.15 3.13
N ILE A 7 -8.67 -5.22 2.62
CA ILE A 7 -7.46 -5.17 3.45
C ILE A 7 -6.57 -4.02 3.01
N VAL A 8 -6.16 -3.20 3.96
CA VAL A 8 -5.10 -2.22 3.74
C VAL A 8 -3.84 -2.68 4.47
N LEU A 9 -2.78 -2.87 3.71
CA LEU A 9 -1.47 -3.24 4.22
C LEU A 9 -0.63 -1.97 4.34
N HIS A 10 -0.26 -1.63 5.56
CA HIS A 10 0.52 -0.43 5.82
C HIS A 10 2.01 -0.77 5.85
N ALA A 11 2.78 -0.14 4.98
CA ALA A 11 4.23 -0.32 4.89
C ALA A 11 4.95 0.97 5.32
N PRO A 12 5.52 1.01 6.54
CA PRO A 12 6.19 2.21 7.04
C PRO A 12 7.69 2.27 6.71
N ASP A 13 8.27 1.18 6.24
CA ASP A 13 9.69 1.08 5.93
C ASP A 13 9.94 0.06 4.82
N ALA A 14 11.22 -0.09 4.43
CA ALA A 14 11.58 -0.98 3.33
C ALA A 14 11.23 -2.45 3.62
N GLU A 15 11.48 -2.92 4.84
CA GLU A 15 11.14 -4.29 5.20
C GLU A 15 9.63 -4.51 5.24
N GLY A 16 8.90 -3.53 5.77
CA GLY A 16 7.44 -3.56 5.77
C GLY A 16 6.88 -3.60 4.36
N LEU A 17 7.47 -2.86 3.43
CA LEU A 17 7.04 -2.90 2.03
C LEU A 17 7.25 -4.29 1.43
N GLN A 18 8.38 -4.92 1.71
CA GLN A 18 8.63 -6.28 1.25
C GLN A 18 7.57 -7.25 1.75
N ARG A 19 7.25 -7.19 3.04
CA ARG A 19 6.22 -8.04 3.64
C ARG A 19 4.84 -7.73 3.07
N ALA A 20 4.52 -6.46 2.89
CA ALA A 20 3.23 -6.06 2.32
C ALA A 20 3.05 -6.61 0.91
N ARG A 21 4.09 -6.53 0.08
CA ARG A 21 4.06 -7.08 -1.28
C ARG A 21 3.82 -8.58 -1.29
N MET A 22 4.51 -9.31 -0.43
CA MET A 22 4.32 -10.76 -0.31
C MET A 22 2.93 -11.09 0.21
N ASN A 23 2.46 -10.36 1.21
CA ASN A 23 1.13 -10.58 1.78
C ASN A 23 0.03 -10.28 0.76
N ALA A 24 0.20 -9.25 -0.05
CA ALA A 24 -0.77 -8.92 -1.10
C ALA A 24 -0.88 -10.06 -2.12
N VAL A 25 0.26 -10.55 -2.59
CA VAL A 25 0.29 -11.66 -3.55
C VAL A 25 -0.34 -12.92 -2.94
N ASN A 26 0.03 -13.23 -1.71
CA ASN A 26 -0.49 -14.43 -1.02
C ASN A 26 -2.00 -14.34 -0.76
N ALA A 27 -2.48 -13.17 -0.33
CA ALA A 27 -3.90 -12.97 -0.07
C ALA A 27 -4.73 -13.14 -1.34
N LEU A 28 -4.29 -12.54 -2.44
CA LEU A 28 -5.00 -12.61 -3.72
C LEU A 28 -4.94 -14.01 -4.33
N ARG A 29 -3.85 -14.74 -4.09
CA ARG A 29 -3.76 -16.13 -4.54
C ARG A 29 -4.72 -17.03 -3.78
N ALA A 30 -4.81 -16.83 -2.46
CA ALA A 30 -5.68 -17.65 -1.61
C ALA A 30 -7.16 -17.27 -1.73
N ALA A 31 -7.44 -15.98 -1.89
CA ALA A 31 -8.80 -15.45 -1.97
C ALA A 31 -8.87 -14.37 -3.07
N PRO A 32 -9.07 -14.76 -4.33
CA PRO A 32 -8.97 -13.83 -5.47
C PRO A 32 -9.93 -12.66 -5.44
N GLN A 33 -11.01 -12.74 -4.68
CA GLN A 33 -12.00 -11.65 -4.57
C GLN A 33 -11.61 -10.60 -3.53
N THR A 34 -10.55 -10.83 -2.78
CA THR A 34 -10.07 -9.86 -1.77
C THR A 34 -9.68 -8.56 -2.45
N GLN A 35 -10.07 -7.43 -1.84
CA GLN A 35 -9.54 -6.13 -2.24
C GLN A 35 -8.34 -5.82 -1.35
N VAL A 36 -7.22 -5.51 -1.98
CA VAL A 36 -5.98 -5.21 -1.27
C VAL A 36 -5.43 -3.86 -1.73
N ARG A 37 -5.06 -3.02 -0.77
CA ARG A 37 -4.28 -1.82 -1.03
C ARG A 37 -3.05 -1.83 -0.14
N ILE A 38 -1.95 -1.40 -0.70
CA ILE A 38 -0.72 -1.16 0.06
C ILE A 38 -0.57 0.36 0.18
N ILE A 39 -0.44 0.85 1.40
CA ILE A 39 -0.13 2.25 1.64
C ILE A 39 1.27 2.33 2.19
N ALA A 40 2.15 2.99 1.43
CA ALA A 40 3.55 3.17 1.79
C ALA A 40 3.80 4.60 2.23
N ASN A 41 4.47 4.77 3.36
CA ASN A 41 4.91 6.08 3.84
C ASN A 41 6.35 5.99 4.35
N ALA A 42 6.92 7.15 4.69
CA ALA A 42 8.29 7.24 5.19
C ALA A 42 9.27 6.49 4.28
N ALA A 43 10.16 5.69 4.85
CA ALA A 43 11.20 4.98 4.11
C ALA A 43 10.66 3.96 3.09
N ALA A 44 9.42 3.52 3.25
CA ALA A 44 8.80 2.60 2.27
C ALA A 44 8.59 3.26 0.91
N VAL A 45 8.42 4.58 0.86
CA VAL A 45 8.21 5.29 -0.41
C VAL A 45 9.46 5.19 -1.29
N GLU A 46 10.63 5.48 -0.73
CA GLU A 46 11.89 5.35 -1.49
C GLU A 46 12.11 3.90 -1.93
N ALA A 47 11.86 2.95 -1.05
CA ALA A 47 11.99 1.54 -1.38
C ALA A 47 11.09 1.13 -2.54
N ALA A 48 9.85 1.63 -2.57
CA ALA A 48 8.91 1.32 -3.65
C ALA A 48 9.40 1.87 -4.99
N LEU A 49 9.95 3.09 -4.99
CA LEU A 49 10.48 3.70 -6.20
C LEU A 49 11.73 2.98 -6.71
N ASN A 50 12.58 2.52 -5.80
CA ASN A 50 13.85 1.90 -6.15
C ASN A 50 13.74 0.42 -6.50
N THR A 51 12.69 -0.24 -6.08
CA THR A 51 12.53 -1.70 -6.25
C THR A 51 11.16 -2.01 -6.87
N PRO A 52 11.04 -1.93 -8.19
CA PRO A 52 9.76 -2.23 -8.86
C PRO A 52 9.27 -3.63 -8.55
N HIS A 53 7.95 -3.77 -8.42
CA HIS A 53 7.29 -5.04 -8.19
C HIS A 53 6.02 -5.08 -9.03
N PRO A 54 6.05 -5.65 -10.24
CA PRO A 54 4.95 -5.53 -11.20
C PRO A 54 3.58 -5.93 -10.65
N GLN A 55 3.52 -6.99 -9.83
CA GLN A 55 2.25 -7.47 -9.32
C GLN A 55 1.66 -6.57 -8.23
N ALA A 56 2.51 -6.03 -7.38
CA ALA A 56 2.05 -5.28 -6.21
C ALA A 56 1.98 -3.77 -6.45
N ASP A 57 2.74 -3.24 -7.41
CA ASP A 57 2.81 -1.79 -7.62
C ASP A 57 1.48 -1.19 -8.04
N ALA A 58 0.67 -1.94 -8.79
CA ALA A 58 -0.67 -1.49 -9.17
C ALA A 58 -1.61 -1.33 -7.97
N LEU A 59 -1.28 -1.96 -6.84
CA LEU A 59 -2.05 -1.90 -5.59
C LEU A 59 -1.46 -0.90 -4.60
N THR A 60 -0.34 -0.26 -4.94
CA THR A 60 0.47 0.51 -4.00
C THR A 60 0.24 2.01 -4.18
N TYR A 61 -0.05 2.67 -3.05
CA TYR A 61 -0.30 4.10 -2.96
C TYR A 61 0.76 4.73 -2.05
N LEU A 62 1.41 5.77 -2.55
CA LEU A 62 2.50 6.45 -1.85
C LEU A 62 1.99 7.68 -1.11
N CYS A 63 2.50 7.90 0.10
CA CYS A 63 2.22 9.12 0.84
C CYS A 63 2.82 10.34 0.12
N PRO A 64 2.02 11.36 -0.20
CA PRO A 64 2.54 12.52 -0.93
C PRO A 64 3.59 13.29 -0.13
N ASN A 65 3.45 13.37 1.19
CA ASN A 65 4.42 14.08 2.02
C ASN A 65 5.79 13.40 1.98
N SER A 66 5.81 12.06 2.07
CA SER A 66 7.06 11.30 1.99
C SER A 66 7.69 11.41 0.60
N LEU A 67 6.87 11.39 -0.44
CA LEU A 67 7.34 11.52 -1.81
C LEU A 67 7.96 12.90 -2.06
N ASN A 68 7.29 13.95 -1.58
CA ASN A 68 7.79 15.32 -1.70
C ASN A 68 9.11 15.52 -0.96
N ALA A 69 9.27 14.89 0.21
CA ALA A 69 10.52 14.97 0.97
C ALA A 69 11.69 14.37 0.21
N LEU A 70 11.43 13.40 -0.67
CA LEU A 70 12.47 12.80 -1.52
C LEU A 70 12.76 13.63 -2.77
N GLY A 71 11.89 14.57 -3.11
CA GLY A 71 12.02 15.33 -4.37
C GLY A 71 11.84 14.46 -5.60
N ARG A 72 11.06 13.38 -5.50
CA ARG A 72 10.86 12.43 -6.59
C ARG A 72 9.41 12.36 -7.01
N THR A 73 9.16 11.81 -8.18
CA THR A 73 7.83 11.56 -8.69
C THR A 73 7.57 10.08 -8.78
N ALA A 74 6.30 9.71 -8.66
CA ALA A 74 5.91 8.31 -8.78
C ALA A 74 5.96 7.86 -10.23
N THR A 75 6.34 6.59 -10.43
CA THR A 75 6.34 5.94 -11.73
C THR A 75 5.18 4.96 -11.77
N ALA A 76 4.35 5.04 -12.82
CA ALA A 76 3.26 4.09 -12.97
C ALA A 76 3.79 2.66 -12.94
N PRO A 77 3.11 1.69 -12.35
CA PRO A 77 1.73 1.75 -11.86
C PRO A 77 1.56 2.21 -10.40
N LEU A 78 2.65 2.66 -9.73
CA LEU A 78 2.53 3.24 -8.41
C LEU A 78 1.62 4.46 -8.45
N GLN A 79 0.76 4.61 -7.45
CA GLN A 79 -0.15 5.74 -7.36
C GLN A 79 0.21 6.61 -6.17
N VAL A 80 -0.19 7.87 -6.21
CA VAL A 80 0.04 8.82 -5.12
C VAL A 80 -1.30 9.13 -4.46
N LEU A 81 -1.34 9.07 -3.14
CA LEU A 81 -2.53 9.46 -2.39
C LEU A 81 -2.80 10.96 -2.56
N GLY A 82 -4.08 11.33 -2.52
CA GLY A 82 -4.49 12.73 -2.55
C GLY A 82 -4.40 13.43 -1.18
N GLU A 83 -3.96 12.73 -0.15
CA GLU A 83 -3.87 13.21 1.23
C GLU A 83 -2.77 12.45 1.96
N PRO A 84 -2.31 12.94 3.14
CA PRO A 84 -1.32 12.20 3.92
C PRO A 84 -1.77 10.77 4.23
N ALA A 85 -0.81 9.86 4.28
CA ALA A 85 -1.11 8.43 4.50
C ALA A 85 -1.94 8.18 5.75
N VAL A 86 -1.71 8.93 6.83
CA VAL A 86 -2.45 8.75 8.08
C VAL A 86 -3.94 8.98 7.89
N LEU A 87 -4.33 9.95 7.08
CA LEU A 87 -5.75 10.20 6.80
C LEU A 87 -6.35 9.14 5.90
N ALA A 88 -5.62 8.72 4.88
CA ALA A 88 -6.08 7.65 3.99
C ALA A 88 -6.30 6.36 4.77
N LEU A 89 -5.38 6.00 5.67
CA LEU A 89 -5.51 4.83 6.52
C LEU A 89 -6.75 4.92 7.42
N ALA A 90 -6.97 6.10 8.02
CA ALA A 90 -8.12 6.30 8.89
C ALA A 90 -9.44 6.18 8.12
N ARG A 91 -9.50 6.77 6.91
CA ARG A 91 -10.72 6.70 6.09
C ARG A 91 -11.04 5.28 5.66
N LEU A 92 -10.03 4.51 5.25
CA LEU A 92 -10.23 3.12 4.87
C LEU A 92 -10.79 2.30 6.03
N GLN A 93 -10.23 2.48 7.23
CA GLN A 93 -10.72 1.79 8.42
C GLN A 93 -12.17 2.19 8.74
N LYS A 94 -12.49 3.45 8.58
CA LYS A 94 -13.87 3.93 8.79
C LYS A 94 -14.84 3.26 7.81
N HIS A 95 -14.37 2.92 6.62
CA HIS A 95 -15.17 2.24 5.60
C HIS A 95 -15.12 0.72 5.69
N GLY A 96 -14.61 0.18 6.79
CA GLY A 96 -14.63 -1.24 7.05
C GLY A 96 -13.41 -2.03 6.57
N TRP A 97 -12.38 -1.36 6.07
CA TRP A 97 -11.16 -2.04 5.67
C TRP A 97 -10.38 -2.52 6.89
N ALA A 98 -9.89 -3.75 6.82
CA ALA A 98 -9.03 -4.29 7.85
C ALA A 98 -7.63 -3.69 7.71
N TYR A 99 -7.12 -3.10 8.78
CA TYR A 99 -5.78 -2.51 8.81
C TYR A 99 -4.78 -3.56 9.27
N ILE A 100 -3.77 -3.81 8.46
CA ILE A 100 -2.69 -4.74 8.80
C ILE A 100 -1.36 -4.03 8.58
N ARG A 101 -0.61 -3.86 9.65
CA ARG A 101 0.75 -3.31 9.57
C ARG A 101 1.70 -4.41 9.10
N SER A 102 2.51 -4.07 8.14
CA SER A 102 3.51 -5.00 7.58
C SER A 102 4.92 -4.78 8.13
#